data_52265e752d1f9ed25b0849c169c3e8f5
#
_entry.id   52265e752d1f9ed25b0849c169c3e8f5
#
_cell.length_a   1.000
_cell.length_b   1.000
_cell.length_c   1.000
_cell.angle_alpha   90.00
_cell.angle_beta   90.00
_cell.angle_gamma   90.00
#
_symmetry.space_group_name_H-M   'P 1'
#
loop_
_entity.id
_entity.type
_entity.pdbx_description
1 polymer ?
#
loop_
_entity_poly.entity_id
_entity_poly.type
_entity_poly.pdbx_seq_one_letter_code
_entity_poly.pdbx_strand_id
1 'polypeptide(L)'
;FLIAGPCVIESEKLNFETAEKLKEITEKHSIPFIFKSSLYKANRTSHNSFSGIGYNKGLEILNKIKLELDLMILTDVHEDSPLDEIADVVDIFQTPAFLCRQTNFIQNVVSHNIPVNIKKGQFLSPWEMTSVVEKAKSSGNENILVCERGFSFGYNNLISDMRSLVIMR
;
A
#
# COMPACT_ATOMS: atom_id res chain seq x y z
N PHE A 1 -11.17 8.90 -4.90
CA PHE A 1 -11.30 7.76 -3.97
C PHE A 1 -10.42 7.94 -2.75
N LEU A 2 -10.78 7.27 -1.66
CA LEU A 2 -10.02 7.25 -0.40
C LEU A 2 -9.40 5.86 -0.21
N ILE A 3 -8.11 5.82 0.17
CA ILE A 3 -7.46 4.63 0.71
C ILE A 3 -7.21 4.88 2.19
N ALA A 4 -7.83 4.11 3.07
CA ALA A 4 -7.72 4.30 4.52
C ALA A 4 -7.91 2.99 5.30
N GLY A 5 -7.41 2.97 6.55
CA GLY A 5 -7.53 1.85 7.47
C GLY A 5 -6.40 1.81 8.49
N PRO A 6 -6.38 0.82 9.40
CA PRO A 6 -5.32 0.67 10.39
C PRO A 6 -3.93 0.50 9.76
N CYS A 7 -2.92 1.02 10.42
CA CYS A 7 -1.54 0.94 9.93
C CYS A 7 -1.08 -0.51 9.69
N VAL A 8 -1.48 -1.43 10.57
CA VAL A 8 -1.20 -2.86 10.53
C VAL A 8 -2.35 -3.62 11.16
N ILE A 9 -2.55 -4.87 10.76
CA ILE A 9 -3.57 -5.73 11.36
C ILE A 9 -3.13 -6.14 12.78
N GLU A 10 -3.84 -5.64 13.79
CA GLU A 10 -3.61 -5.98 15.20
C GLU A 10 -4.62 -7.02 15.70
N SER A 11 -5.88 -6.88 15.31
CA SER A 11 -6.94 -7.84 15.61
C SER A 11 -8.05 -7.78 14.57
N GLU A 12 -8.81 -8.87 14.42
CA GLU A 12 -9.98 -8.92 13.56
C GLU A 12 -10.99 -7.83 13.93
N LYS A 13 -11.35 -7.75 15.22
CA LYS A 13 -12.34 -6.78 15.71
C LYS A 13 -11.99 -5.35 15.33
N LEU A 14 -10.76 -4.90 15.61
CA LEU A 14 -10.33 -3.54 15.31
C LEU A 14 -10.40 -3.24 13.81
N ASN A 15 -9.94 -4.18 12.98
CA ASN A 15 -9.92 -3.98 11.53
C ASN A 15 -11.34 -3.95 10.95
N PHE A 16 -12.21 -4.83 11.40
CA PHE A 16 -13.58 -4.93 10.93
C PHE A 16 -14.41 -3.68 11.32
N GLU A 17 -14.41 -3.31 12.60
CA GLU A 17 -15.10 -2.11 13.10
C GLU A 17 -14.59 -0.82 12.41
N THR A 18 -13.27 -0.75 12.14
CA THR A 18 -12.69 0.38 11.40
C THR A 18 -13.16 0.40 9.95
N ALA A 19 -13.20 -0.75 9.28
CA ALA A 19 -13.67 -0.86 7.91
C ALA A 19 -15.15 -0.46 7.78
N GLU A 20 -16.02 -0.97 8.67
CA GLU A 20 -17.44 -0.59 8.71
C GLU A 20 -17.61 0.92 8.89
N LYS A 21 -16.89 1.50 9.85
CA LYS A 21 -17.02 2.94 10.13
C LYS A 21 -16.52 3.81 8.99
N LEU A 22 -15.42 3.42 8.34
CA LEU A 22 -14.92 4.13 7.16
C LEU A 22 -15.87 3.99 5.98
N LYS A 23 -16.45 2.80 5.76
CA LYS A 23 -17.47 2.57 4.74
C LYS A 23 -18.67 3.48 4.95
N GLU A 24 -19.26 3.51 6.15
CA GLU A 24 -20.38 4.40 6.51
C GLU A 24 -20.08 5.88 6.17
N ILE A 25 -18.89 6.35 6.57
CA ILE A 25 -18.50 7.75 6.34
C ILE A 25 -18.34 8.04 4.85
N THR A 26 -17.67 7.17 4.12
CA THR A 26 -17.39 7.38 2.70
C THR A 26 -18.64 7.26 1.84
N GLU A 27 -19.54 6.34 2.14
CA GLU A 27 -20.85 6.23 1.47
C GLU A 27 -21.69 7.50 1.66
N LYS A 28 -21.76 8.02 2.90
CA LYS A 28 -22.45 9.28 3.19
C LYS A 28 -21.96 10.47 2.34
N HIS A 29 -20.69 10.46 1.96
CA HIS A 29 -20.07 11.52 1.17
C HIS A 29 -19.88 11.15 -0.29
N SER A 30 -20.39 9.99 -0.74
CA SER A 30 -20.22 9.47 -2.11
C SER A 30 -18.75 9.40 -2.54
N ILE A 31 -17.85 9.00 -1.64
CA ILE A 31 -16.42 8.83 -1.89
C ILE A 31 -16.15 7.33 -2.12
N PRO A 32 -15.66 6.92 -3.31
CA PRO A 32 -15.19 5.54 -3.49
C PRO A 32 -14.10 5.20 -2.48
N PHE A 33 -14.20 4.03 -1.86
CA PHE A 33 -13.36 3.64 -0.73
C PHE A 33 -12.63 2.33 -0.97
N ILE A 34 -11.35 2.30 -0.62
CA ILE A 34 -10.50 1.12 -0.63
C ILE A 34 -9.98 0.94 0.80
N PHE A 35 -10.31 -0.19 1.42
CA PHE A 35 -9.80 -0.49 2.76
C PHE A 35 -8.34 -0.90 2.70
N LYS A 36 -7.52 -0.33 3.58
CA LYS A 36 -6.09 -0.61 3.64
C LYS A 36 -5.66 -1.03 5.03
N SER A 37 -5.01 -2.18 5.13
CA SER A 37 -4.24 -2.53 6.33
C SER A 37 -3.04 -3.39 5.95
N SER A 38 -1.90 -3.22 6.63
CA SER A 38 -0.71 -4.01 6.33
C SER A 38 -0.76 -5.34 7.06
N LEU A 39 -0.42 -6.41 6.35
CA LEU A 39 -0.25 -7.76 6.91
C LEU A 39 0.98 -7.82 7.83
N TYR A 40 2.05 -7.15 7.40
CA TYR A 40 3.35 -7.13 8.07
C TYR A 40 4.03 -5.77 7.91
N LYS A 41 4.87 -5.40 8.89
CA LYS A 41 5.70 -4.19 8.89
C LYS A 41 7.17 -4.55 8.97
N ALA A 42 7.84 -4.61 7.82
CA ALA A 42 9.25 -4.98 7.71
C ALA A 42 10.23 -3.87 8.16
N ASN A 43 9.79 -2.62 8.28
CA ASN A 43 10.66 -1.46 8.48
C ASN A 43 10.45 -0.72 9.80
N ARG A 44 10.12 -1.44 10.87
CA ARG A 44 10.02 -0.85 12.22
C ARG A 44 11.38 -0.40 12.73
N THR A 45 11.44 0.77 13.36
CA THR A 45 12.67 1.32 13.93
C THR A 45 13.20 0.49 15.10
N SER A 46 12.29 -0.02 15.95
CA SER A 46 12.66 -0.85 17.08
C SER A 46 12.41 -2.33 16.78
N HIS A 47 13.37 -3.18 17.12
CA HIS A 47 13.26 -4.64 17.03
C HIS A 47 12.05 -5.22 17.79
N ASN A 48 11.68 -4.58 18.91
CA ASN A 48 10.56 -5.03 19.76
C ASN A 48 9.20 -4.48 19.32
N SER A 49 9.14 -3.70 18.23
CA SER A 49 7.86 -3.15 17.75
C SER A 49 6.98 -4.24 17.15
N PHE A 50 5.67 -4.15 17.41
CA PHE A 50 4.69 -5.04 16.81
C PHE A 50 4.73 -4.93 15.28
N SER A 51 4.91 -6.05 14.60
CA SER A 51 5.07 -6.11 13.13
C SER A 51 3.90 -6.74 12.39
N GLY A 52 2.95 -7.37 13.08
CA GLY A 52 1.78 -8.03 12.51
C GLY A 52 1.44 -9.34 13.23
N ILE A 53 0.31 -9.96 12.83
CA ILE A 53 -0.20 -11.23 13.41
C ILE A 53 0.10 -12.46 12.56
N GLY A 54 0.92 -12.30 11.53
CA GLY A 54 1.24 -13.34 10.53
C GLY A 54 0.38 -13.25 9.27
N TYR A 55 0.94 -13.75 8.15
CA TYR A 55 0.30 -13.64 6.83
C TYR A 55 -1.05 -14.35 6.78
N ASN A 56 -1.13 -15.64 7.13
CA ASN A 56 -2.36 -16.44 7.00
C ASN A 56 -3.54 -15.80 7.74
N LYS A 57 -3.35 -15.51 9.03
CA LYS A 57 -4.40 -14.90 9.83
C LYS A 57 -4.75 -13.49 9.36
N GLY A 58 -3.77 -12.73 8.91
CA GLY A 58 -4.01 -11.41 8.33
C GLY A 58 -4.82 -11.47 7.03
N LEU A 59 -4.52 -12.42 6.15
CA LEU A 59 -5.26 -12.65 4.91
C LEU A 59 -6.69 -13.11 5.15
N GLU A 60 -6.93 -14.00 6.13
CA GLU A 60 -8.28 -14.39 6.55
C GLU A 60 -9.12 -13.17 6.95
N ILE A 61 -8.54 -12.25 7.73
CA ILE A 61 -9.23 -11.02 8.16
C ILE A 61 -9.53 -10.10 6.98
N LEU A 62 -8.55 -9.89 6.08
CA LEU A 62 -8.75 -9.05 4.90
C LEU A 62 -9.82 -9.64 3.96
N ASN A 63 -9.78 -10.96 3.75
CA ASN A 63 -10.77 -11.64 2.93
C ASN A 63 -12.19 -11.54 3.53
N LYS A 64 -12.31 -11.69 4.85
CA LYS A 64 -13.58 -11.50 5.55
C LYS A 64 -14.12 -10.07 5.36
N ILE A 65 -13.30 -9.05 5.55
CA ILE A 65 -13.68 -7.65 5.32
C ILE A 65 -14.12 -7.44 3.86
N LYS A 66 -13.36 -7.98 2.90
CA LYS A 66 -13.69 -7.91 1.47
C LYS A 66 -15.07 -8.47 1.17
N LEU A 67 -15.35 -9.68 1.64
CA LEU A 67 -16.59 -10.39 1.31
C LEU A 67 -17.81 -9.87 2.08
N GLU A 68 -17.67 -9.60 3.38
CA GLU A 68 -18.81 -9.19 4.22
C GLU A 68 -19.17 -7.71 4.04
N LEU A 69 -18.18 -6.86 3.76
CA LEU A 69 -18.40 -5.42 3.58
C LEU A 69 -18.40 -4.97 2.13
N ASP A 70 -18.17 -5.88 1.17
CA ASP A 70 -18.07 -5.55 -0.27
C ASP A 70 -17.11 -4.38 -0.50
N LEU A 71 -15.86 -4.53 -0.05
CA LEU A 71 -14.81 -3.51 -0.15
C LEU A 71 -13.63 -4.02 -0.97
N MET A 72 -13.05 -3.13 -1.77
CA MET A 72 -11.73 -3.36 -2.34
C MET A 72 -10.66 -3.29 -1.24
N ILE A 73 -9.67 -4.17 -1.33
CA ILE A 73 -8.62 -4.32 -0.33
C ILE A 73 -7.26 -3.95 -0.91
N LEU A 74 -6.50 -3.17 -0.14
CA LEU A 74 -5.11 -2.86 -0.42
C LEU A 74 -4.21 -3.27 0.76
N THR A 75 -3.06 -3.89 0.48
CA THR A 75 -2.04 -4.18 1.50
C THR A 75 -0.62 -3.87 1.02
N ASP A 76 0.29 -3.59 1.96
CA ASP A 76 1.72 -3.46 1.67
C ASP A 76 2.35 -4.84 1.46
N VAL A 77 3.24 -4.96 0.46
CA VAL A 77 4.05 -6.15 0.19
C VAL A 77 5.54 -5.82 0.27
N HIS A 78 6.36 -6.80 0.61
CA HIS A 78 7.81 -6.69 0.80
C HIS A 78 8.54 -7.76 -0.01
N GLU A 79 9.88 -7.80 0.07
CA GLU A 79 10.70 -8.69 -0.76
C GLU A 79 10.46 -10.19 -0.49
N ASP A 80 10.10 -10.52 0.74
CA ASP A 80 9.83 -11.88 1.23
C ASP A 80 8.32 -12.20 1.35
N SER A 81 7.45 -11.33 0.84
CA SER A 81 6.00 -11.53 0.90
C SER A 81 5.56 -12.68 -0.01
N PRO A 82 4.62 -13.53 0.42
CA PRO A 82 4.02 -14.58 -0.42
C PRO A 82 3.01 -13.92 -1.40
N LEU A 83 3.53 -13.36 -2.51
CA LEU A 83 2.77 -12.50 -3.41
C LEU A 83 1.58 -13.22 -4.05
N ASP A 84 1.73 -14.48 -4.46
CA ASP A 84 0.63 -15.26 -5.06
C ASP A 84 -0.55 -15.39 -4.09
N GLU A 85 -0.28 -15.81 -2.84
CA GLU A 85 -1.31 -15.96 -1.81
C GLU A 85 -1.98 -14.63 -1.46
N ILE A 86 -1.21 -13.53 -1.45
CA ILE A 86 -1.76 -12.20 -1.19
C ILE A 86 -2.61 -11.73 -2.37
N ALA A 87 -2.20 -11.99 -3.62
CA ALA A 87 -2.93 -11.61 -4.82
C ALA A 87 -4.30 -12.30 -4.93
N ASP A 88 -4.45 -13.51 -4.39
CA ASP A 88 -5.73 -14.22 -4.35
C ASP A 88 -6.78 -13.52 -3.47
N VAL A 89 -6.35 -12.66 -2.54
CA VAL A 89 -7.22 -12.00 -1.57
C VAL A 89 -7.39 -10.51 -1.87
N VAL A 90 -6.28 -9.79 -2.11
CA VAL A 90 -6.32 -8.33 -2.23
C VAL A 90 -6.53 -7.87 -3.67
N ASP A 91 -7.03 -6.67 -3.84
CA ASP A 91 -7.29 -6.05 -5.15
C ASP A 91 -6.16 -5.14 -5.60
N ILE A 92 -5.33 -4.65 -4.67
CA ILE A 92 -4.25 -3.70 -4.96
C ILE A 92 -3.05 -4.02 -4.07
N PHE A 93 -1.88 -4.14 -4.67
CA PHE A 93 -0.62 -4.15 -3.95
C PHE A 93 -0.13 -2.73 -3.65
N GLN A 94 0.58 -2.57 -2.55
CA GLN A 94 1.32 -1.35 -2.26
C GLN A 94 2.78 -1.65 -1.98
N THR A 95 3.69 -0.94 -2.65
CA THR A 95 5.13 -1.07 -2.37
C THR A 95 5.59 0.00 -1.38
N PRO A 96 6.42 -0.36 -0.38
CA PRO A 96 6.96 0.61 0.56
C PRO A 96 7.96 1.55 -0.10
N ALA A 97 8.06 2.75 0.44
CA ALA A 97 8.90 3.81 -0.13
C ALA A 97 10.39 3.43 -0.22
N PHE A 98 10.91 2.66 0.73
CA PHE A 98 12.32 2.25 0.73
C PHE A 98 12.68 1.32 -0.42
N LEU A 99 11.71 0.57 -0.96
CA LEU A 99 11.92 -0.42 -2.02
C LEU A 99 11.54 0.10 -3.42
N CYS A 100 11.13 1.36 -3.55
CA CYS A 100 10.63 1.90 -4.83
C CYS A 100 11.67 1.89 -5.97
N ARG A 101 12.96 1.79 -5.69
CA ARG A 101 14.03 1.67 -6.69
C ARG A 101 14.53 0.25 -6.94
N GLN A 102 14.11 -0.73 -6.16
CA GLN A 102 14.53 -2.12 -6.30
C GLN A 102 13.90 -2.75 -7.54
N THR A 103 14.66 -2.86 -8.62
CA THR A 103 14.14 -3.26 -9.94
C THR A 103 13.43 -4.61 -9.90
N ASN A 104 14.12 -5.64 -9.40
CA ASN A 104 13.58 -7.00 -9.38
C ASN A 104 12.32 -7.09 -8.50
N PHE A 105 12.31 -6.40 -7.37
CA PHE A 105 11.14 -6.35 -6.48
C PHE A 105 9.93 -5.70 -7.17
N ILE A 106 10.13 -4.51 -7.77
CA ILE A 106 9.06 -3.79 -8.47
C ILE A 106 8.50 -4.62 -9.62
N GLN A 107 9.37 -5.21 -10.44
CA GLN A 107 8.95 -6.04 -11.57
C GLN A 107 8.20 -7.30 -11.11
N ASN A 108 8.68 -7.95 -10.04
CA ASN A 108 8.00 -9.11 -9.47
C ASN A 108 6.62 -8.77 -8.93
N VAL A 109 6.47 -7.68 -8.16
CA VAL A 109 5.16 -7.25 -7.64
C VAL A 109 4.19 -6.94 -8.78
N VAL A 110 4.65 -6.22 -9.81
CA VAL A 110 3.82 -5.78 -10.94
C VAL A 110 3.40 -6.96 -11.84
N SER A 111 4.20 -8.02 -11.92
CA SER A 111 3.91 -9.20 -12.77
C SER A 111 2.66 -10.00 -12.37
N HIS A 112 2.12 -9.75 -11.16
CA HIS A 112 0.87 -10.40 -10.68
C HIS A 112 -0.41 -9.83 -11.30
N ASN A 113 -0.31 -8.84 -12.21
CA ASN A 113 -1.41 -8.27 -12.99
C ASN A 113 -2.55 -7.63 -12.19
N ILE A 114 -2.36 -7.35 -10.91
CA ILE A 114 -3.25 -6.48 -10.12
C ILE A 114 -2.69 -5.06 -10.04
N PRO A 115 -3.51 -4.03 -9.79
CA PRO A 115 -3.05 -2.66 -9.61
C PRO A 115 -1.99 -2.55 -8.52
N VAL A 116 -1.00 -1.69 -8.74
CA VAL A 116 0.09 -1.47 -7.78
C VAL A 116 0.21 0.00 -7.42
N ASN A 117 0.12 0.32 -6.13
CA ASN A 117 0.38 1.66 -5.60
C ASN A 117 1.84 1.77 -5.13
N ILE A 118 2.67 2.50 -5.85
CA ILE A 118 4.09 2.68 -5.54
C ILE A 118 4.29 3.94 -4.72
N LYS A 119 4.71 3.81 -3.46
CA LYS A 119 5.09 4.96 -2.64
C LYS A 119 6.42 5.52 -3.09
N LYS A 120 6.47 6.82 -3.37
CA LYS A 120 7.71 7.53 -3.67
C LYS A 120 8.67 7.46 -2.47
N GLY A 121 9.94 7.10 -2.72
CA GLY A 121 10.97 7.18 -1.70
C GLY A 121 11.22 8.61 -1.23
N GLN A 122 11.50 8.79 0.07
CA GLN A 122 11.82 10.11 0.65
C GLN A 122 13.10 10.73 0.07
N PHE A 123 13.91 9.91 -0.57
CA PHE A 123 15.18 10.26 -1.21
C PHE A 123 15.06 10.55 -2.71
N LEU A 124 13.84 10.46 -3.27
CA LEU A 124 13.56 10.72 -4.69
C LEU A 124 12.88 12.06 -4.89
N SER A 125 13.24 12.74 -5.97
CA SER A 125 12.42 13.81 -6.52
C SER A 125 11.17 13.24 -7.21
N PRO A 126 10.10 14.04 -7.38
CA PRO A 126 8.90 13.57 -8.08
C PRO A 126 9.16 13.20 -9.54
N TRP A 127 10.11 13.85 -10.23
CA TRP A 127 10.48 13.53 -11.63
C TRP A 127 11.13 12.16 -11.78
N GLU A 128 11.89 11.69 -10.79
CA GLU A 128 12.51 10.36 -10.82
C GLU A 128 11.49 9.23 -10.75
N MET A 129 10.25 9.51 -10.32
CA MET A 129 9.18 8.53 -10.34
C MET A 129 8.78 8.09 -11.75
N THR A 130 9.03 8.90 -12.78
CA THR A 130 8.85 8.49 -14.19
C THR A 130 9.61 7.20 -14.48
N SER A 131 10.91 7.14 -14.13
CA SER A 131 11.72 5.95 -14.34
C SER A 131 11.24 4.74 -13.51
N VAL A 132 10.69 4.97 -12.32
CA VAL A 132 10.11 3.90 -11.51
C VAL A 132 8.86 3.32 -12.17
N VAL A 133 7.98 4.19 -12.70
CA VAL A 133 6.75 3.80 -13.40
C VAL A 133 7.08 3.07 -14.71
N GLU A 134 8.03 3.57 -15.51
CA GLU A 134 8.49 2.92 -16.74
C GLU A 134 9.02 1.51 -16.47
N LYS A 135 9.81 1.35 -15.41
CA LYS A 135 10.30 0.06 -14.94
C LYS A 135 9.15 -0.88 -14.54
N ALA A 136 8.15 -0.37 -13.81
CA ALA A 136 6.97 -1.14 -13.44
C ALA A 136 6.20 -1.59 -14.69
N LYS A 137 5.90 -0.68 -15.60
CA LYS A 137 5.17 -0.96 -16.85
C LYS A 137 5.90 -1.94 -17.78
N SER A 138 7.24 -1.99 -17.72
CA SER A 138 8.01 -2.95 -18.52
C SER A 138 7.69 -4.44 -18.21
N SER A 139 7.01 -4.70 -17.09
CA SER A 139 6.50 -6.03 -16.71
C SER A 139 5.10 -6.35 -17.27
N GLY A 140 4.52 -5.45 -18.07
CA GLY A 140 3.25 -5.67 -18.81
C GLY A 140 1.99 -5.22 -18.10
N ASN A 141 2.08 -4.63 -16.91
CA ASN A 141 0.91 -4.10 -16.18
C ASN A 141 0.91 -2.55 -16.20
N GLU A 142 -0.14 -1.98 -16.77
CA GLU A 142 -0.33 -0.52 -16.89
C GLU A 142 -1.05 0.11 -15.68
N ASN A 143 -1.59 -0.69 -14.74
CA ASN A 143 -2.39 -0.24 -13.61
C ASN A 143 -1.49 0.22 -12.45
N ILE A 144 -0.77 1.31 -12.65
CA ILE A 144 0.19 1.83 -11.68
C ILE A 144 -0.32 3.14 -11.08
N LEU A 145 -0.35 3.19 -9.75
CA LEU A 145 -0.58 4.39 -8.95
C LEU A 145 0.75 4.84 -8.34
N VAL A 146 0.92 6.14 -8.17
CA VAL A 146 2.08 6.73 -7.47
C VAL A 146 1.61 7.52 -6.27
N CYS A 147 2.22 7.26 -5.11
CA CYS A 147 1.85 7.91 -3.86
C CYS A 147 2.95 8.86 -3.39
N GLU A 148 2.65 10.16 -3.31
CA GLU A 148 3.47 11.13 -2.58
C GLU A 148 3.44 10.81 -1.08
N ARG A 149 4.60 10.81 -0.42
CA ARG A 149 4.72 10.59 1.01
C ARG A 149 5.83 11.40 1.66
N GLY A 150 6.20 12.50 1.04
CA GLY A 150 7.23 13.40 1.50
C GLY A 150 8.64 13.04 1.05
N PHE A 151 9.57 13.93 1.35
CA PHE A 151 11.01 13.72 1.18
C PHE A 151 11.77 14.18 2.42
N SER A 152 12.94 13.59 2.62
CA SER A 152 13.80 13.91 3.76
C SER A 152 14.48 15.27 3.56
N PHE A 153 14.45 16.10 4.60
CA PHE A 153 15.14 17.39 4.65
C PHE A 153 15.94 17.47 5.94
N GLY A 154 17.25 17.32 5.85
CA GLY A 154 18.11 17.21 7.03
C GLY A 154 17.83 15.95 7.84
N TYR A 155 18.05 16.02 9.15
CA TYR A 155 17.84 14.90 10.07
C TYR A 155 16.42 14.94 10.65
N ASN A 156 15.72 13.79 10.56
CA ASN A 156 14.39 13.54 11.16
C ASN A 156 13.26 14.48 10.68
N ASN A 157 13.49 15.32 9.66
CA ASN A 157 12.46 16.15 9.07
C ASN A 157 11.95 15.53 7.77
N LEU A 158 10.62 15.52 7.62
CA LEU A 158 9.93 15.07 6.44
C LEU A 158 9.04 16.19 5.91
N ILE A 159 9.23 16.55 4.63
CA ILE A 159 8.48 17.63 3.99
C ILE A 159 7.60 17.04 2.89
N SER A 160 6.33 17.42 2.86
CA SER A 160 5.44 17.14 1.73
C SER A 160 5.40 18.35 0.80
N ASP A 161 5.95 18.19 -0.40
CA ASP A 161 5.84 19.22 -1.44
C ASP A 161 4.60 18.93 -2.29
N MET A 162 3.55 19.72 -2.10
CA MET A 162 2.28 19.54 -2.80
C MET A 162 2.38 19.72 -4.32
N ARG A 163 3.44 20.39 -4.82
CA ARG A 163 3.73 20.48 -6.26
C ARG A 163 4.06 19.11 -6.86
N SER A 164 4.56 18.18 -6.05
CA SER A 164 4.84 16.80 -6.47
C SER A 164 3.62 16.10 -7.06
N LEU A 165 2.42 16.41 -6.58
CA LEU A 165 1.18 15.82 -7.08
C LEU A 165 0.92 16.16 -8.55
N VAL A 166 1.22 17.40 -8.95
CA VAL A 166 1.07 17.85 -10.36
C VAL A 166 2.17 17.25 -11.23
N ILE A 167 3.39 17.13 -10.70
CA ILE A 167 4.54 16.59 -11.44
C ILE A 167 4.39 15.09 -11.72
N MET A 168 3.85 14.33 -10.74
CA MET A 168 3.68 12.88 -10.86
C MET A 168 2.38 12.46 -11.58
N ARG A 169 1.48 13.40 -11.88
CA ARG A 169 0.24 13.15 -12.60
C ARG A 169 0.51 13.01 -14.10
#